data_865b2d0de454bc411c0ca4377e78a7a5
#
_entry.id   865b2d0de454bc411c0ca4377e78a7a5
#
_cell.length_a   1.000
_cell.length_b   1.000
_cell.length_c   1.000
_cell.angle_alpha   90.00
_cell.angle_beta   90.00
_cell.angle_gamma   90.00
#
_symmetry.space_group_name_H-M   'P 1'
#
loop_
_entity.id
_entity.type
_entity.pdbx_description
1 polymer ?
#
loop_
_entity_poly.entity_id
_entity_poly.type
_entity_poly.pdbx_seq_one_letter_code
_entity_poly.pdbx_strand_id
1 'polypeptide(L)'
;NINIECSSALDVDFNKSNLIISYYTIQFMHPSSRQYLFDKIYNSLEWGGGFIFFEKVRAPDARFQDIMTQVYNEFKVKQGYSAEEIMGKSKSLKGVMEPFSTQGNIDLAKRAGFSDIMSIFKNICFEGFLAIK
;
A
#
# COMPACT_ATOMS: atom_id res chain seq x y z
N ASN A 1 -0.37 -18.55 -19.43
CA ASN A 1 -0.15 -19.41 -18.26
C ASN A 1 -0.15 -18.55 -17.00
N ILE A 2 -0.82 -19.02 -15.93
CA ILE A 2 -0.83 -18.36 -14.62
C ILE A 2 -0.19 -19.34 -13.64
N ASN A 3 0.82 -18.86 -12.93
CA ASN A 3 1.43 -19.59 -11.80
C ASN A 3 0.95 -18.94 -10.50
N ILE A 4 0.53 -19.75 -9.55
CA ILE A 4 0.09 -19.31 -8.22
C ILE A 4 1.07 -19.86 -7.20
N GLU A 5 1.63 -18.96 -6.38
CA GLU A 5 2.56 -19.29 -5.31
C GLU A 5 2.08 -18.68 -3.99
N CYS A 6 2.12 -19.47 -2.93
CA CYS A 6 1.81 -19.00 -1.58
C CYS A 6 3.12 -18.86 -0.78
N SER A 7 3.65 -17.63 -0.75
CA SER A 7 4.91 -17.32 -0.08
C SER A 7 4.93 -15.86 0.41
N SER A 8 5.91 -15.53 1.26
CA SER A 8 6.16 -14.16 1.65
C SER A 8 6.69 -13.36 0.46
N ALA A 9 6.18 -12.15 0.25
CA ALA A 9 6.70 -11.26 -0.80
C ALA A 9 8.20 -10.92 -0.62
N LEU A 10 8.74 -11.10 0.59
CA LEU A 10 10.16 -10.92 0.86
C LEU A 10 11.02 -12.07 0.31
N ASP A 11 10.43 -13.26 0.21
CA ASP A 11 11.13 -14.50 -0.18
C ASP A 11 10.94 -14.82 -1.68
N VAL A 12 9.88 -14.29 -2.32
CA VAL A 12 9.61 -14.48 -3.76
C VAL A 12 10.75 -13.89 -4.60
N ASP A 13 11.25 -14.66 -5.56
CA ASP A 13 12.13 -14.12 -6.60
C ASP A 13 11.27 -13.49 -7.71
N PHE A 14 11.26 -12.16 -7.73
CA PHE A 14 10.63 -11.40 -8.82
C PHE A 14 11.52 -11.45 -10.06
N ASN A 15 11.42 -12.47 -10.88
CA ASN A 15 12.12 -12.51 -12.17
C ASN A 15 11.99 -11.18 -12.92
N LYS A 16 12.87 -10.93 -13.89
CA LYS A 16 12.79 -9.73 -14.74
C LYS A 16 11.36 -9.55 -15.27
N SER A 17 10.77 -8.38 -14.98
CA SER A 17 9.37 -8.09 -15.23
C SER A 17 9.17 -6.70 -15.81
N ASN A 18 8.18 -6.54 -16.67
CA ASN A 18 7.78 -5.23 -17.18
C ASN A 18 6.73 -4.55 -16.28
N LEU A 19 6.00 -5.32 -15.47
CA LEU A 19 5.00 -4.82 -14.56
C LEU A 19 4.96 -5.68 -13.29
N ILE A 20 4.97 -5.01 -12.14
CA ILE A 20 4.72 -5.62 -10.84
C ILE A 20 3.55 -4.87 -10.19
N ILE A 21 2.61 -5.61 -9.61
CA ILE A 21 1.44 -5.03 -8.94
C ILE A 21 1.40 -5.53 -7.50
N SER A 22 1.29 -4.61 -6.55
CA SER A 22 0.99 -4.91 -5.14
C SER A 22 -0.39 -4.37 -4.79
N TYR A 23 -1.28 -5.23 -4.32
CA TYR A 23 -2.66 -4.86 -4.05
C TYR A 23 -2.99 -5.03 -2.56
N TYR A 24 -2.95 -3.93 -1.82
CA TYR A 24 -3.23 -3.86 -0.37
C TYR A 24 -2.41 -4.85 0.48
N THR A 25 -1.15 -5.05 0.13
CA THR A 25 -0.26 -6.04 0.76
C THR A 25 0.76 -5.40 1.69
N ILE A 26 1.41 -4.32 1.26
CA ILE A 26 2.58 -3.73 1.93
C ILE A 26 2.21 -3.17 3.31
N GLN A 27 0.99 -2.67 3.46
CA GLN A 27 0.47 -2.13 4.72
C GLN A 27 0.47 -3.16 5.87
N PHE A 28 0.49 -4.44 5.57
CA PHE A 28 0.55 -5.54 6.55
C PHE A 28 1.99 -6.00 6.85
N MET A 29 2.96 -5.53 6.08
CA MET A 29 4.36 -5.86 6.33
C MET A 29 4.93 -4.98 7.44
N HIS A 30 5.89 -5.52 8.19
CA HIS A 30 6.59 -4.73 9.19
C HIS A 30 7.28 -3.52 8.51
N PRO A 31 7.17 -2.31 9.07
CA PRO A 31 7.71 -1.09 8.45
C PRO A 31 9.20 -1.20 8.05
N SER A 32 10.02 -1.87 8.88
CA SER A 32 11.45 -2.05 8.61
C SER A 32 11.76 -2.89 7.36
N SER A 33 10.83 -3.72 6.91
CA SER A 33 11.03 -4.60 5.74
C SER A 33 10.57 -3.98 4.43
N ARG A 34 9.83 -2.87 4.48
CA ARG A 34 9.19 -2.29 3.30
C ARG A 34 10.19 -1.73 2.30
N GLN A 35 11.26 -1.08 2.77
CA GLN A 35 12.30 -0.56 1.88
C GLN A 35 12.97 -1.69 1.10
N TYR A 36 13.31 -2.78 1.78
CA TYR A 36 13.89 -3.95 1.11
C TYR A 36 12.99 -4.49 -0.01
N LEU A 37 11.68 -4.56 0.22
CA LEU A 37 10.74 -4.97 -0.83
C LEU A 37 10.73 -4.01 -2.02
N PHE A 38 10.70 -2.70 -1.77
CA PHE A 38 10.73 -1.69 -2.84
C PHE A 38 12.03 -1.76 -3.65
N ASP A 39 13.17 -1.93 -2.99
CA ASP A 39 14.49 -2.09 -3.63
C ASP A 39 14.52 -3.35 -4.51
N LYS A 40 13.97 -4.46 -3.99
CA LYS A 40 13.87 -5.73 -4.70
C LYS A 40 12.98 -5.62 -5.95
N ILE A 41 11.83 -4.97 -5.83
CA ILE A 41 10.91 -4.70 -6.95
C ILE A 41 11.60 -3.83 -8.00
N TYR A 42 12.23 -2.73 -7.59
CA TYR A 42 12.96 -1.86 -8.51
C TYR A 42 14.04 -2.62 -9.30
N ASN A 43 14.84 -3.43 -8.61
CA ASN A 43 15.90 -4.21 -9.25
C ASN A 43 15.38 -5.27 -10.24
N SER A 44 14.17 -5.79 -9.99
CA SER A 44 13.52 -6.82 -10.81
C SER A 44 12.80 -6.25 -12.03
N LEU A 45 12.47 -4.97 -12.04
CA LEU A 45 11.84 -4.33 -13.19
C LEU A 45 12.86 -4.12 -14.32
N GLU A 46 12.41 -4.32 -15.55
CA GLU A 46 13.11 -3.87 -16.74
C GLU A 46 13.05 -2.34 -16.84
N TRP A 47 13.94 -1.75 -17.62
CA TRP A 47 13.93 -0.32 -17.91
C TRP A 47 12.60 0.10 -18.55
N GLY A 48 11.96 1.15 -18.01
CA GLY A 48 10.62 1.58 -18.40
C GLY A 48 9.49 0.72 -17.85
N GLY A 49 9.81 -0.31 -17.05
CA GLY A 49 8.84 -1.14 -16.36
C GLY A 49 8.11 -0.39 -15.24
N GLY A 50 6.87 -0.79 -14.95
CA GLY A 50 5.99 -0.16 -13.99
C GLY A 50 5.80 -0.96 -12.70
N PHE A 51 5.75 -0.23 -11.58
CA PHE A 51 5.27 -0.74 -10.30
C PHE A 51 3.98 -0.03 -9.92
N ILE A 52 2.87 -0.78 -9.84
CA ILE A 52 1.59 -0.28 -9.36
C ILE A 52 1.36 -0.83 -7.95
N PHE A 53 1.06 0.03 -7.00
CA PHE A 53 0.72 -0.41 -5.65
C PHE A 53 -0.43 0.37 -5.06
N PHE A 54 -1.33 -0.36 -4.42
CA PHE A 54 -2.50 0.18 -3.73
C PHE A 54 -2.34 -0.04 -2.25
N GLU A 55 -2.51 1.02 -1.46
CA GLU A 55 -2.34 0.98 -0.02
C GLU A 55 -3.41 1.81 0.68
N LYS A 56 -3.77 1.41 1.88
CA LYS A 56 -4.37 2.33 2.81
C LYS A 56 -3.31 3.33 3.25
N VAL A 57 -3.64 4.61 3.30
CA VAL A 57 -2.72 5.67 3.69
C VAL A 57 -3.20 6.40 4.93
N ARG A 58 -2.26 6.92 5.72
CA ARG A 58 -2.54 7.88 6.78
C ARG A 58 -2.63 9.28 6.18
N ALA A 59 -3.45 10.11 6.80
CA ALA A 59 -3.47 11.53 6.50
C ALA A 59 -2.16 12.23 6.91
N PRO A 60 -1.87 13.41 6.35
CA PRO A 60 -0.61 14.12 6.61
C PRO A 60 -0.47 14.63 8.05
N ASP A 61 -1.57 14.84 8.76
CA ASP A 61 -1.59 15.31 10.15
C ASP A 61 -2.78 14.75 10.94
N ALA A 62 -2.81 15.02 12.24
CA ALA A 62 -3.82 14.49 13.16
C ALA A 62 -5.24 14.97 12.82
N ARG A 63 -5.43 16.23 12.45
CA ARG A 63 -6.75 16.79 12.11
C ARG A 63 -7.35 16.07 10.91
N PHE A 64 -6.58 15.96 9.82
CA PHE A 64 -7.04 15.24 8.63
C PHE A 64 -7.19 13.75 8.88
N GLN A 65 -6.40 13.17 9.79
CA GLN A 65 -6.57 11.78 10.18
C GLN A 65 -7.91 11.54 10.88
N ASP A 66 -8.32 12.43 11.76
CA ASP A 66 -9.61 12.34 12.45
C ASP A 66 -10.77 12.45 11.45
N ILE A 67 -10.72 13.45 10.55
CA ILE A 67 -11.72 13.64 9.49
C ILE A 67 -11.78 12.39 8.58
N MET A 68 -10.65 11.91 8.13
CA MET A 68 -10.56 10.73 7.25
C MET A 68 -11.14 9.49 7.93
N THR A 69 -10.85 9.31 9.22
CA THR A 69 -11.38 8.20 10.03
C THR A 69 -12.90 8.28 10.13
N GLN A 70 -13.45 9.46 10.40
CA GLN A 70 -14.88 9.68 10.46
C GLN A 70 -15.55 9.37 9.12
N VAL A 71 -15.09 9.96 8.03
CA VAL A 71 -15.63 9.75 6.68
C VAL A 71 -15.59 8.27 6.28
N TYR A 72 -14.49 7.57 6.61
CA TYR A 72 -14.38 6.15 6.32
C TYR A 72 -15.32 5.29 7.16
N ASN A 73 -15.55 5.64 8.41
CA ASN A 73 -16.52 4.95 9.26
C ASN A 73 -17.96 5.18 8.77
N GLU A 74 -18.31 6.40 8.38
CA GLU A 74 -19.62 6.71 7.77
C GLU A 74 -19.83 5.95 6.46
N PHE A 75 -18.79 5.85 5.64
CA PHE A 75 -18.82 5.02 4.42
C PHE A 75 -19.14 3.56 4.74
N LYS A 76 -18.48 2.97 5.74
CA LYS A 76 -18.74 1.58 6.16
C LYS A 76 -20.18 1.39 6.65
N VAL A 77 -20.69 2.31 7.45
CA VAL A 77 -22.09 2.27 7.91
C VAL A 77 -23.05 2.30 6.71
N LYS A 78 -22.80 3.16 5.72
CA LYS A 78 -23.59 3.21 4.47
C LYS A 78 -23.52 1.91 3.66
N GLN A 79 -22.43 1.14 3.79
CA GLN A 79 -22.28 -0.18 3.18
C GLN A 79 -22.93 -1.31 4.00
N GLY A 80 -23.57 -1.00 5.13
CA GLY A 80 -24.32 -1.95 5.94
C GLY A 80 -23.55 -2.56 7.12
N TYR A 81 -22.32 -2.11 7.38
CA TYR A 81 -21.57 -2.56 8.56
C TYR A 81 -22.12 -1.93 9.84
N SER A 82 -22.27 -2.72 10.90
CA SER A 82 -22.64 -2.23 12.23
C SER A 82 -21.46 -1.51 12.91
N ALA A 83 -21.76 -0.68 13.90
CA ALA A 83 -20.73 -0.03 14.71
C ALA A 83 -19.83 -1.06 15.43
N GLU A 84 -20.41 -2.17 15.89
CA GLU A 84 -19.68 -3.24 16.56
C GLU A 84 -18.67 -3.94 15.62
N GLU A 85 -19.08 -4.25 14.39
CA GLU A 85 -18.20 -4.81 13.37
C GLU A 85 -17.05 -3.85 13.02
N ILE A 86 -17.34 -2.56 12.87
CA ILE A 86 -16.33 -1.54 12.59
C ILE A 86 -15.31 -1.44 13.72
N MET A 87 -15.79 -1.44 14.98
CA MET A 87 -14.90 -1.40 16.16
C MET A 87 -14.09 -2.69 16.31
N GLY A 88 -14.73 -3.85 16.13
CA GLY A 88 -14.07 -5.15 16.18
C GLY A 88 -12.94 -5.25 15.15
N LYS A 89 -13.20 -4.85 13.91
CA LYS A 89 -12.21 -4.81 12.84
C LYS A 89 -11.06 -3.84 13.16
N SER A 90 -11.38 -2.65 13.67
CA SER A 90 -10.35 -1.68 14.08
C SER A 90 -9.42 -2.23 15.16
N LYS A 91 -9.98 -2.92 16.16
CA LYS A 91 -9.19 -3.58 17.21
C LYS A 91 -8.29 -4.69 16.67
N SER A 92 -8.83 -5.54 15.79
CA SER A 92 -8.09 -6.68 15.23
C SER A 92 -6.90 -6.28 14.34
N LEU A 93 -6.92 -5.07 13.79
CA LEU A 93 -5.87 -4.55 12.91
C LEU A 93 -4.78 -3.76 13.63
N LYS A 94 -4.94 -3.49 14.94
CA LYS A 94 -3.89 -2.80 15.70
C LYS A 94 -2.62 -3.64 15.79
N GLY A 95 -1.48 -3.04 15.41
CA GLY A 95 -0.19 -3.73 15.36
C GLY A 95 -0.04 -4.74 14.21
N VAL A 96 -1.09 -4.93 13.40
CA VAL A 96 -1.09 -5.84 12.23
C VAL A 96 -1.03 -5.04 10.94
N MET A 97 -1.82 -3.98 10.84
CA MET A 97 -1.81 -3.08 9.68
C MET A 97 -1.31 -1.70 10.12
N GLU A 98 -0.19 -1.28 9.56
CA GLU A 98 0.45 0.00 9.85
C GLU A 98 0.63 0.81 8.57
N PRO A 99 -0.40 1.55 8.12
CA PRO A 99 -0.33 2.33 6.90
C PRO A 99 0.69 3.46 7.03
N PHE A 100 1.46 3.70 5.98
CA PHE A 100 2.25 4.91 5.83
C PHE A 100 1.37 6.04 5.26
N SER A 101 1.83 7.28 5.37
CA SER A 101 1.23 8.41 4.67
C SER A 101 1.49 8.30 3.16
N THR A 102 0.78 9.09 2.36
CA THR A 102 1.07 9.26 0.93
C THR A 102 2.54 9.56 0.71
N GLN A 103 3.10 10.53 1.45
CA GLN A 103 4.50 10.91 1.33
C GLN A 103 5.45 9.77 1.74
N GLY A 104 5.14 9.04 2.81
CA GLY A 104 5.94 7.89 3.24
C GLY A 104 6.02 6.79 2.18
N ASN A 105 4.93 6.53 1.47
CA ASN A 105 4.92 5.58 0.35
C ASN A 105 5.73 6.08 -0.85
N ILE A 106 5.61 7.36 -1.19
CA ILE A 106 6.41 8.00 -2.25
C ILE A 106 7.90 7.95 -1.89
N ASP A 107 8.25 8.19 -0.63
CA ASP A 107 9.64 8.17 -0.17
C ASP A 107 10.27 6.77 -0.23
N LEU A 108 9.49 5.71 0.05
CA LEU A 108 9.94 4.32 -0.18
C LEU A 108 10.32 4.09 -1.65
N ALA A 109 9.44 4.51 -2.57
CA ALA A 109 9.68 4.36 -4.00
C ALA A 109 10.88 5.18 -4.47
N LYS A 110 11.00 6.45 -4.04
CA LYS A 110 12.14 7.30 -4.38
C LYS A 110 13.47 6.72 -3.88
N ARG A 111 13.52 6.24 -2.64
CA ARG A 111 14.73 5.61 -2.10
C ARG A 111 15.13 4.34 -2.84
N ALA A 112 14.18 3.60 -3.38
CA ALA A 112 14.45 2.42 -4.21
C ALA A 112 15.02 2.78 -5.59
N GLY A 113 14.84 4.03 -6.05
CA GLY A 113 15.38 4.52 -7.32
C GLY A 113 14.33 5.01 -8.32
N PHE A 114 13.03 4.88 -8.01
CA PHE A 114 11.99 5.43 -8.88
C PHE A 114 12.02 6.96 -8.88
N SER A 115 12.13 7.56 -10.07
CA SER A 115 12.06 9.02 -10.25
C SER A 115 10.65 9.47 -10.65
N ASP A 116 9.97 8.68 -11.46
CA ASP A 116 8.65 8.99 -12.00
C ASP A 116 7.58 8.27 -11.18
N ILE A 117 6.91 9.03 -10.32
CA ILE A 117 5.90 8.51 -9.39
C ILE A 117 4.69 9.43 -9.40
N MET A 118 3.49 8.85 -9.55
CA MET A 118 2.24 9.60 -9.44
C MET A 118 1.17 8.79 -8.70
N SER A 119 0.24 9.51 -8.07
CA SER A 119 -1.01 8.93 -7.60
C SER A 119 -1.96 8.74 -8.78
N ILE A 120 -2.48 7.53 -8.95
CA ILE A 120 -3.40 7.17 -10.04
C ILE A 120 -4.82 6.90 -9.55
N PHE A 121 -4.99 6.78 -8.23
CA PHE A 121 -6.27 6.51 -7.60
C PHE A 121 -6.27 7.06 -6.18
N LYS A 122 -7.39 7.66 -5.78
CA LYS A 122 -7.62 8.04 -4.38
C LYS A 122 -9.09 7.93 -4.02
N ASN A 123 -9.38 7.21 -2.95
CA ASN A 123 -10.72 7.12 -2.39
C ASN A 123 -10.62 7.05 -0.86
N ILE A 124 -11.00 8.14 -0.19
CA ILE A 124 -10.91 8.33 1.27
C ILE A 124 -9.47 8.08 1.74
N CYS A 125 -9.21 6.95 2.39
CA CYS A 125 -7.90 6.54 2.90
C CYS A 125 -7.21 5.47 2.04
N PHE A 126 -7.71 5.19 0.85
CA PHE A 126 -7.11 4.26 -0.09
C PHE A 126 -6.50 5.02 -1.25
N GLU A 127 -5.27 4.69 -1.59
CA GLU A 127 -4.53 5.36 -2.64
C GLU A 127 -3.76 4.35 -3.49
N GLY A 128 -3.75 4.58 -4.79
CA GLY A 128 -2.99 3.80 -5.76
C GLY A 128 -1.91 4.66 -6.36
N PHE A 129 -0.73 4.09 -6.53
CA PHE A 129 0.45 4.75 -7.06
C PHE A 129 0.96 4.00 -8.29
N LEU A 130 1.50 4.75 -9.24
CA LEU A 130 2.30 4.22 -10.35
C LEU A 130 3.71 4.79 -10.23
N ALA A 131 4.70 3.92 -10.24
CA ALA A 131 6.11 4.28 -10.30
C ALA A 131 6.75 3.63 -11.53
N ILE A 132 7.55 4.37 -12.29
CA ILE A 132 8.23 3.91 -13.51
C ILE A 132 9.74 3.88 -13.25
N LYS A 133 10.39 2.80 -13.69
CA LYS A 133 11.86 2.62 -13.67
C LYS A 133 12.53 3.24 -14.86
#